data_bd21b1e092cdbb633fa392b290f1f70b
#
_entry.id   bd21b1e092cdbb633fa392b290f1f70b
#
_cell.length_a   1.000
_cell.length_b   1.000
_cell.length_c   1.000
_cell.angle_alpha   90.00
_cell.angle_beta   90.00
_cell.angle_gamma   90.00
#
_symmetry.space_group_name_H-M   'P 1'
#
loop_
_entity.id
_entity.type
_entity.pdbx_description
1 polymer ?
#
loop_
_entity_poly.entity_id
_entity_poly.type
_entity_poly.pdbx_seq_one_letter_code
_entity_poly.pdbx_strand_id
1 'polypeptide(L)'
;MNRLRVSILQTDIAWENKQDNLRRLREKLETLRGAAEIVVLPETFSTGFSMNTDKLAEPVTGNTITTLRQWASEYRIAIAGSYISCEENSVSSEDNPLSREHPAYYNRAFFLTPEGEAYFYDKRHLFRMGNETEHFTAGNRRTVIPYRGWNILLLVCYDLRFPVWSRNVN
;
A
#
# COMPACT_ATOMS: atom_id res chain seq x y z
N MET A 1 -10.16 4.58 28.02
CA MET A 1 -9.84 3.63 26.92
C MET A 1 -9.56 4.43 25.68
N ASN A 2 -8.40 4.26 25.08
CA ASN A 2 -8.12 4.86 23.77
C ASN A 2 -9.04 4.22 22.72
N ARG A 3 -9.78 5.05 21.99
CA ARG A 3 -10.61 4.61 20.88
C ARG A 3 -9.99 5.14 19.58
N LEU A 4 -10.02 4.34 18.53
CA LEU A 4 -9.57 4.70 17.19
C LEU A 4 -10.73 4.49 16.22
N ARG A 5 -11.14 5.55 15.53
CA ARG A 5 -12.23 5.50 14.54
C ARG A 5 -11.64 5.14 13.18
N VAL A 6 -11.96 3.94 12.72
CA VAL A 6 -11.47 3.40 11.46
C VAL A 6 -12.63 3.26 10.49
N SER A 7 -12.51 3.85 9.30
CA SER A 7 -13.42 3.66 8.17
C SER A 7 -12.79 2.74 7.15
N ILE A 8 -13.51 1.72 6.73
CA ILE A 8 -13.11 0.83 5.64
C ILE A 8 -13.88 1.25 4.40
N LEU A 9 -13.18 1.59 3.33
CA LEU A 9 -13.77 1.94 2.05
C LEU A 9 -13.78 0.71 1.14
N GLN A 10 -14.96 0.18 0.88
CA GLN A 10 -15.17 -0.77 -0.19
C GLN A 10 -15.67 0.00 -1.40
N THR A 11 -14.84 0.11 -2.43
CA THR A 11 -15.12 0.90 -3.62
C THR A 11 -15.20 0.03 -4.87
N ASP A 12 -15.98 0.46 -5.84
CA ASP A 12 -15.94 -0.07 -7.19
C ASP A 12 -14.72 0.52 -7.91
N ILE A 13 -13.67 -0.30 -8.06
CA ILE A 13 -12.39 0.12 -8.62
C ILE A 13 -12.50 0.12 -10.15
N ALA A 14 -12.28 1.29 -10.77
CA ALA A 14 -12.11 1.39 -12.22
C ALA A 14 -10.81 0.70 -12.62
N TRP A 15 -10.92 -0.40 -13.38
CA TRP A 15 -9.79 -1.24 -13.77
C TRP A 15 -8.69 -0.45 -14.49
N GLU A 16 -7.46 -0.52 -13.95
CA GLU A 16 -6.25 0.14 -14.46
C GLU A 16 -6.38 1.67 -14.66
N ASN A 17 -7.37 2.30 -14.06
CA ASN A 17 -7.62 3.73 -14.21
C ASN A 17 -7.33 4.50 -12.90
N LYS A 18 -6.05 4.81 -12.68
CA LYS A 18 -5.59 5.50 -11.47
C LYS A 18 -6.26 6.86 -11.26
N GLN A 19 -6.44 7.63 -12.33
CA GLN A 19 -7.01 8.98 -12.23
C GLN A 19 -8.45 8.94 -11.73
N ASP A 20 -9.27 8.04 -12.28
CA ASP A 20 -10.66 7.92 -11.86
C ASP A 20 -10.77 7.37 -10.44
N ASN A 21 -9.93 6.38 -10.08
CA ASN A 21 -9.90 5.84 -8.72
C ASN A 21 -9.47 6.89 -7.68
N LEU A 22 -8.46 7.71 -7.98
CA LEU A 22 -8.05 8.83 -7.11
C LEU A 22 -9.16 9.88 -7.01
N ARG A 23 -9.79 10.28 -8.11
CA ARG A 23 -10.90 11.23 -8.09
C ARG A 23 -12.05 10.75 -7.19
N ARG A 24 -12.50 9.51 -7.37
CA ARG A 24 -13.55 8.89 -6.54
C ARG A 24 -13.16 8.80 -5.06
N LEU A 25 -11.89 8.48 -4.79
CA LEU A 25 -11.37 8.45 -3.43
C LEU A 25 -11.45 9.83 -2.77
N ARG A 26 -11.06 10.89 -3.48
CA ARG A 26 -11.12 12.26 -2.95
C ARG A 26 -12.53 12.63 -2.49
N GLU A 27 -13.53 12.34 -3.31
CA GLU A 27 -14.95 12.57 -2.98
C GLU A 27 -15.36 11.84 -1.69
N LYS A 28 -14.86 10.61 -1.47
CA LYS A 28 -15.14 9.84 -0.24
C LYS A 28 -14.41 10.43 0.98
N LEU A 29 -13.13 10.81 0.83
CA LEU A 29 -12.37 11.41 1.93
C LEU A 29 -13.01 12.69 2.45
N GLU A 30 -13.57 13.52 1.56
CA GLU A 30 -14.30 14.72 1.95
C GLU A 30 -15.46 14.40 2.91
N THR A 31 -16.22 13.34 2.65
CA THR A 31 -17.35 12.94 3.50
C THR A 31 -16.92 12.37 4.85
N LEU A 32 -15.66 11.94 4.99
CA LEU A 32 -15.11 11.31 6.20
C LEU A 32 -14.36 12.29 7.10
N ARG A 33 -14.23 13.54 6.69
CA ARG A 33 -13.55 14.59 7.46
C ARG A 33 -14.18 14.72 8.86
N GLY A 34 -13.35 14.55 9.90
CA GLY A 34 -13.80 14.57 11.29
C GLY A 34 -14.56 13.32 11.77
N ALA A 35 -14.99 12.43 10.86
CA ALA A 35 -15.68 11.19 11.21
C ALA A 35 -14.72 10.02 11.43
N ALA A 36 -13.62 9.94 10.68
CA ALA A 36 -12.61 8.89 10.77
C ALA A 36 -11.23 9.45 11.16
N GLU A 37 -10.43 8.63 11.79
CA GLU A 37 -9.02 8.90 12.11
C GLU A 37 -8.08 8.10 11.21
N ILE A 38 -8.54 6.94 10.74
CA ILE A 38 -7.90 6.12 9.72
C ILE A 38 -8.95 5.76 8.66
N VAL A 39 -8.55 5.81 7.41
CA VAL A 39 -9.28 5.24 6.28
C VAL A 39 -8.46 4.11 5.69
N VAL A 40 -9.08 2.94 5.54
CA VAL A 40 -8.46 1.74 4.93
C VAL A 40 -9.05 1.53 3.55
N LEU A 41 -8.19 1.52 2.55
CA LEU A 41 -8.53 1.30 1.14
C LEU A 41 -8.37 -0.17 0.75
N PRO A 42 -8.98 -0.61 -0.35
CA PRO A 42 -8.77 -1.96 -0.88
C PRO A 42 -7.30 -2.24 -1.28
N GLU A 43 -7.00 -3.53 -1.46
CA GLU A 43 -5.75 -3.95 -2.12
C GLU A 43 -5.65 -3.33 -3.51
N THR A 44 -4.47 -2.82 -3.87
CA THR A 44 -4.19 -2.18 -5.16
C THR A 44 -5.28 -1.18 -5.59
N PHE A 45 -5.71 -0.34 -4.63
CA PHE A 45 -6.90 0.52 -4.75
C PHE A 45 -6.90 1.43 -5.99
N SER A 46 -5.72 1.79 -6.49
CA SER A 46 -5.59 2.73 -7.62
C SER A 46 -5.75 2.07 -8.99
N THR A 47 -5.59 0.73 -9.07
CA THR A 47 -5.51 0.01 -10.35
C THR A 47 -6.43 -1.20 -10.44
N GLY A 48 -6.85 -1.74 -9.28
CA GLY A 48 -7.32 -3.12 -9.19
C GLY A 48 -6.16 -4.11 -9.18
N PHE A 49 -6.47 -5.38 -8.95
CA PHE A 49 -5.50 -6.46 -8.84
C PHE A 49 -4.98 -6.89 -10.23
N SER A 50 -4.19 -6.00 -10.85
CA SER A 50 -3.62 -6.18 -12.19
C SER A 50 -2.18 -6.69 -12.13
N MET A 51 -1.82 -7.52 -13.11
CA MET A 51 -0.46 -8.00 -13.33
C MET A 51 0.31 -7.15 -14.36
N ASN A 52 -0.27 -6.04 -14.82
CA ASN A 52 0.34 -5.12 -15.77
C ASN A 52 1.31 -4.15 -15.07
N THR A 53 2.30 -4.73 -14.38
CA THR A 53 3.21 -4.00 -13.49
C THR A 53 4.02 -2.94 -14.21
N ASP A 54 4.51 -3.24 -15.42
CA ASP A 54 5.34 -2.33 -16.23
C ASP A 54 4.67 -0.98 -16.50
N LYS A 55 3.34 -1.00 -16.68
CA LYS A 55 2.57 0.22 -16.98
C LYS A 55 2.01 0.90 -15.73
N LEU A 56 1.77 0.11 -14.68
CA LEU A 56 0.98 0.57 -13.53
C LEU A 56 1.82 0.88 -12.30
N ALA A 57 3.03 0.38 -12.21
CA ALA A 57 3.85 0.61 -11.04
C ALA A 57 4.29 2.07 -10.92
N GLU A 58 4.37 2.53 -9.69
CA GLU A 58 4.90 3.85 -9.34
C GLU A 58 5.92 3.72 -8.20
N PRO A 59 6.98 4.52 -8.21
CA PRO A 59 7.88 4.62 -7.06
C PRO A 59 7.17 5.25 -5.86
N VAL A 60 7.77 5.18 -4.67
CA VAL A 60 7.24 5.83 -3.46
C VAL A 60 7.13 7.35 -3.56
N THR A 61 7.81 7.94 -4.54
CA THR A 61 7.74 9.37 -4.90
C THR A 61 6.73 9.64 -6.01
N GLY A 62 6.03 8.61 -6.49
CA GLY A 62 5.07 8.70 -7.58
C GLY A 62 3.81 9.48 -7.22
N ASN A 63 3.01 9.77 -8.25
CA ASN A 63 1.83 10.62 -8.13
C ASN A 63 0.81 10.08 -7.11
N THR A 64 0.58 8.77 -7.09
CA THR A 64 -0.38 8.16 -6.18
C THR A 64 -0.03 8.46 -4.72
N ILE A 65 1.18 8.13 -4.27
CA ILE A 65 1.60 8.33 -2.87
C ILE A 65 1.72 9.81 -2.53
N THR A 66 2.25 10.63 -3.43
CA THR A 66 2.37 12.07 -3.22
C THR A 66 1.00 12.72 -3.02
N THR A 67 0.02 12.37 -3.86
CA THR A 67 -1.36 12.85 -3.76
C THR A 67 -2.01 12.40 -2.44
N LEU A 68 -1.85 11.13 -2.07
CA LEU A 68 -2.43 10.62 -0.81
C LEU A 68 -1.81 11.27 0.43
N ARG A 69 -0.50 11.55 0.44
CA ARG A 69 0.16 12.29 1.54
C ARG A 69 -0.43 13.69 1.69
N GLN A 70 -0.63 14.39 0.59
CA GLN A 70 -1.29 15.69 0.61
C GLN A 70 -2.71 15.58 1.20
N TRP A 71 -3.49 14.61 0.76
CA TRP A 71 -4.86 14.42 1.27
C TRP A 71 -4.91 13.97 2.73
N ALA A 72 -3.97 13.12 3.17
CA ALA A 72 -3.88 12.74 4.58
C ALA A 72 -3.72 13.99 5.47
N SER A 73 -2.87 14.93 5.08
CA SER A 73 -2.69 16.21 5.77
C SER A 73 -3.92 17.12 5.63
N GLU A 74 -4.46 17.31 4.42
CA GLU A 74 -5.60 18.18 4.12
C GLU A 74 -6.85 17.78 4.90
N TYR A 75 -7.18 16.48 4.91
CA TYR A 75 -8.36 15.95 5.58
C TYR A 75 -8.12 15.60 7.05
N ARG A 76 -6.86 15.61 7.51
CA ARG A 76 -6.42 15.17 8.86
C ARG A 76 -6.85 13.73 9.17
N ILE A 77 -6.69 12.85 8.20
CA ILE A 77 -7.05 11.43 8.26
C ILE A 77 -5.83 10.60 7.84
N ALA A 78 -5.42 9.61 8.64
CA ALA A 78 -4.43 8.65 8.16
C ALA A 78 -5.03 7.76 7.07
N ILE A 79 -4.26 7.50 6.01
CA ILE A 79 -4.72 6.69 4.88
C ILE A 79 -3.85 5.45 4.76
N ALA A 80 -4.49 4.28 4.77
CA ALA A 80 -3.87 2.98 4.59
C ALA A 80 -4.45 2.26 3.36
N GLY A 81 -3.65 1.46 2.68
CA GLY A 81 -4.08 0.68 1.52
C GLY A 81 -2.88 0.01 0.87
N SER A 82 -3.02 -0.50 -0.35
CA SER A 82 -1.88 -0.91 -1.15
C SER A 82 -1.97 -0.45 -2.60
N TYR A 83 -0.85 -0.44 -3.29
CA TYR A 83 -0.71 -0.05 -4.70
C TYR A 83 0.41 -0.87 -5.37
N ILE A 84 0.46 -0.83 -6.68
CA ILE A 84 1.55 -1.44 -7.45
C ILE A 84 2.74 -0.49 -7.42
N SER A 85 3.82 -0.90 -6.74
CA SER A 85 5.03 -0.11 -6.58
C SER A 85 6.18 -0.67 -7.40
N CYS A 86 7.12 0.20 -7.80
CA CYS A 86 8.41 -0.20 -8.36
C CYS A 86 9.57 0.39 -7.56
N GLU A 87 10.69 -0.33 -7.58
CA GLU A 87 12.00 0.17 -7.17
C GLU A 87 12.96 -0.03 -8.33
N GLU A 88 13.65 1.05 -8.71
CA GLU A 88 14.78 0.94 -9.62
C GLU A 88 15.91 0.19 -8.91
N ASN A 89 16.44 -0.84 -9.53
CA ASN A 89 17.59 -1.56 -8.97
C ASN A 89 18.81 -0.61 -8.98
N SER A 90 19.07 0.01 -7.84
CA SER A 90 20.22 0.90 -7.64
C SER A 90 21.55 0.16 -7.42
N VAL A 91 21.62 -1.13 -7.74
CA VAL A 91 22.84 -1.93 -7.50
C VAL A 91 23.27 -2.61 -8.78
N SER A 92 24.10 -1.93 -9.54
CA SER A 92 25.16 -2.60 -10.30
C SER A 92 26.23 -3.05 -9.28
N SER A 93 26.03 -4.19 -8.60
CA SER A 93 27.16 -4.85 -7.97
C SER A 93 28.00 -5.46 -9.09
N GLU A 94 29.25 -5.01 -9.22
CA GLU A 94 30.24 -5.53 -10.19
C GLU A 94 30.42 -7.05 -10.13
N ASP A 95 29.90 -7.70 -9.09
CA ASP A 95 30.04 -9.13 -8.81
C ASP A 95 28.89 -10.04 -9.35
N ASN A 96 27.84 -9.48 -9.98
CA ASN A 96 26.78 -10.31 -10.57
C ASN A 96 26.25 -9.73 -11.89
N PRO A 97 26.82 -10.12 -13.05
CA PRO A 97 26.39 -9.67 -14.37
C PRO A 97 24.99 -10.16 -14.79
N LEU A 98 24.31 -10.99 -13.95
CA LEU A 98 22.93 -11.41 -14.13
C LEU A 98 21.95 -10.61 -13.27
N SER A 99 22.39 -9.53 -12.60
CA SER A 99 21.51 -8.64 -11.86
C SER A 99 20.55 -7.95 -12.83
N ARG A 100 19.27 -8.19 -12.61
CA ARG A 100 18.12 -7.89 -13.45
C ARG A 100 18.16 -6.47 -14.01
N GLU A 101 18.10 -6.36 -15.33
CA GLU A 101 17.90 -5.09 -16.07
C GLU A 101 16.51 -4.48 -15.84
N HIS A 102 15.63 -5.15 -15.08
CA HIS A 102 14.23 -4.73 -14.87
C HIS A 102 14.01 -4.27 -13.42
N PRO A 103 13.18 -3.24 -13.22
CA PRO A 103 12.78 -2.79 -11.89
C PRO A 103 12.09 -3.93 -11.11
N ALA A 104 12.25 -3.93 -9.79
CA ALA A 104 11.48 -4.83 -8.93
C ALA A 104 10.09 -4.24 -8.68
N TYR A 105 9.04 -5.05 -8.85
CA TYR A 105 7.67 -4.64 -8.60
C TYR A 105 7.15 -5.25 -7.32
N TYR A 106 6.33 -4.48 -6.58
CA TYR A 106 5.78 -4.89 -5.29
C TYR A 106 4.29 -4.56 -5.20
N ASN A 107 3.52 -5.45 -4.61
CA ASN A 107 2.23 -5.11 -4.03
C ASN A 107 2.53 -4.47 -2.67
N ARG A 108 2.65 -3.14 -2.65
CA ARG A 108 3.16 -2.37 -1.51
C ARG A 108 2.02 -1.73 -0.73
N ALA A 109 1.85 -2.15 0.52
CA ALA A 109 1.01 -1.44 1.45
C ALA A 109 1.67 -0.15 1.91
N PHE A 110 0.84 0.82 2.23
CA PHE A 110 1.24 2.09 2.81
C PHE A 110 0.36 2.46 4.01
N PHE A 111 0.92 3.22 4.91
CA PHE A 111 0.21 3.94 5.96
C PHE A 111 0.77 5.36 6.00
N LEU A 112 -0.05 6.35 5.66
CA LEU A 112 0.32 7.74 5.55
C LEU A 112 -0.38 8.53 6.65
N THR A 113 0.38 9.22 7.50
CA THR A 113 -0.19 10.00 8.60
C THR A 113 -0.47 11.45 8.18
N PRO A 114 -1.42 12.12 8.85
CA PRO A 114 -1.67 13.56 8.65
C PRO A 114 -0.44 14.43 8.90
N GLU A 115 0.47 13.98 9.76
CA GLU A 115 1.70 14.66 10.16
C GLU A 115 2.82 14.50 9.11
N GLY A 116 2.59 13.72 8.06
CA GLY A 116 3.53 13.53 6.94
C GLY A 116 4.41 12.30 7.02
N GLU A 117 4.27 11.47 8.07
CA GLU A 117 4.99 10.19 8.15
C GLU A 117 4.41 9.20 7.13
N ALA A 118 5.28 8.37 6.58
CA ALA A 118 4.90 7.34 5.61
C ALA A 118 5.59 6.02 5.97
N TYR A 119 4.80 4.99 6.10
CA TYR A 119 5.26 3.63 6.37
C TYR A 119 4.85 2.74 5.23
N PHE A 120 5.75 1.82 4.84
CA PHE A 120 5.54 0.91 3.73
C PHE A 120 5.79 -0.53 4.15
N TYR A 121 5.08 -1.43 3.49
CA TYR A 121 5.20 -2.88 3.67
C TYR A 121 5.00 -3.57 2.33
N ASP A 122 5.94 -4.38 1.91
CA ASP A 122 5.82 -5.20 0.72
C ASP A 122 5.19 -6.54 1.08
N LYS A 123 4.12 -6.89 0.38
CA LYS A 123 3.36 -8.12 0.60
C LYS A 123 4.30 -9.32 0.65
N ARG A 124 4.27 -10.05 1.76
CA ARG A 124 5.14 -11.21 1.97
C ARG A 124 4.68 -12.44 1.21
N HIS A 125 3.37 -12.71 1.24
CA HIS A 125 2.79 -13.91 0.68
C HIS A 125 2.03 -13.55 -0.60
N LEU A 126 2.70 -13.75 -1.73
CA LEU A 126 2.12 -13.51 -3.05
C LEU A 126 1.08 -14.57 -3.38
N PHE A 127 -0.02 -14.15 -3.99
CA PHE A 127 -1.13 -15.03 -4.36
C PHE A 127 -0.84 -15.72 -5.70
N ARG A 128 -0.23 -16.91 -5.64
CA ARG A 128 0.20 -17.67 -6.81
C ARG A 128 -0.94 -17.97 -7.81
N MET A 129 -2.14 -18.27 -7.30
CA MET A 129 -3.30 -18.53 -8.16
C MET A 129 -3.75 -17.31 -8.97
N GLY A 130 -3.34 -16.10 -8.56
CA GLY A 130 -3.54 -14.85 -9.29
C GLY A 130 -2.31 -14.41 -10.07
N ASN A 131 -1.32 -15.28 -10.27
CA ASN A 131 -0.06 -15.04 -11.00
C ASN A 131 0.84 -13.94 -10.36
N GLU A 132 0.58 -13.52 -9.11
CA GLU A 132 1.42 -12.51 -8.45
C GLU A 132 2.90 -12.89 -8.42
N THR A 133 3.21 -14.19 -8.24
CA THR A 133 4.59 -14.69 -8.13
C THR A 133 5.42 -14.50 -9.41
N GLU A 134 4.77 -14.27 -10.54
CA GLU A 134 5.43 -14.07 -11.84
C GLU A 134 5.70 -12.60 -12.12
N HIS A 135 4.98 -11.70 -11.44
CA HIS A 135 5.00 -10.26 -11.70
C HIS A 135 5.53 -9.42 -10.54
N PHE A 136 5.43 -9.93 -9.32
CA PHE A 136 5.80 -9.19 -8.11
C PHE A 136 6.92 -9.87 -7.34
N THR A 137 7.67 -9.06 -6.62
CA THR A 137 8.69 -9.50 -5.67
C THR A 137 8.07 -9.57 -4.28
N ALA A 138 8.29 -10.68 -3.56
CA ALA A 138 7.83 -10.84 -2.19
C ALA A 138 8.66 -9.99 -1.21
N GLY A 139 7.99 -9.31 -0.29
CA GLY A 139 8.63 -8.64 0.83
C GLY A 139 9.22 -9.63 1.84
N ASN A 140 10.06 -9.13 2.73
CA ASN A 140 10.73 -9.95 3.75
C ASN A 140 10.71 -9.34 5.15
N ARG A 141 10.08 -8.19 5.34
CA ARG A 141 10.04 -7.45 6.60
C ARG A 141 8.60 -7.24 7.07
N ARG A 142 8.40 -7.28 8.38
CA ARG A 142 7.13 -6.88 9.00
C ARG A 142 7.20 -5.39 9.30
N THR A 143 6.10 -4.69 9.08
CA THR A 143 5.98 -3.27 9.39
C THR A 143 4.92 -3.09 10.45
N VAL A 144 5.35 -2.71 11.65
CA VAL A 144 4.49 -2.37 12.79
C VAL A 144 4.61 -0.87 13.04
N ILE A 145 3.49 -0.17 13.06
CA ILE A 145 3.40 1.28 13.10
C ILE A 145 2.84 1.71 14.45
N PRO A 146 3.56 2.50 15.25
CA PRO A 146 2.98 3.14 16.42
C PRO A 146 2.12 4.34 15.97
N TYR A 147 0.81 4.25 16.19
CA TYR A 147 -0.10 5.33 15.83
C TYR A 147 -1.16 5.55 16.92
N ARG A 148 -1.20 6.74 17.50
CA ARG A 148 -2.18 7.16 18.52
C ARG A 148 -2.33 6.18 19.68
N GLY A 149 -1.21 5.59 20.14
CA GLY A 149 -1.17 4.62 21.25
C GLY A 149 -1.56 3.19 20.85
N TRP A 150 -1.66 2.89 19.57
CA TRP A 150 -1.85 1.55 19.01
C TRP A 150 -0.62 1.11 18.22
N ASN A 151 -0.37 -0.18 18.20
CA ASN A 151 0.59 -0.81 17.30
C ASN A 151 -0.18 -1.46 16.14
N ILE A 152 -0.02 -0.92 14.94
CA ILE A 152 -0.73 -1.36 13.74
C ILE A 152 0.22 -2.17 12.87
N LEU A 153 -0.11 -3.43 12.60
CA LEU A 153 0.62 -4.29 11.67
C LEU A 153 0.00 -4.16 10.27
N LEU A 154 0.83 -3.86 9.26
CA LEU A 154 0.39 -3.89 7.87
C LEU A 154 0.43 -5.31 7.32
N LEU A 155 -0.64 -5.70 6.66
CA LEU A 155 -0.80 -6.95 5.92
C LEU A 155 -1.59 -6.69 4.63
N VAL A 156 -1.34 -7.50 3.60
CA VAL A 156 -2.07 -7.39 2.32
C VAL A 156 -2.72 -8.72 1.99
N CYS A 157 -4.06 -8.73 1.96
CA CYS A 157 -4.90 -9.79 1.43
C CYS A 157 -4.44 -11.21 1.84
N TYR A 158 -3.69 -11.91 0.99
CA TYR A 158 -3.27 -13.30 1.17
C TYR A 158 -2.37 -13.51 2.40
N ASP A 159 -1.68 -12.47 2.88
CA ASP A 159 -0.90 -12.54 4.14
C ASP A 159 -1.75 -13.02 5.33
N LEU A 160 -3.05 -12.73 5.31
CA LEU A 160 -3.98 -13.13 6.37
C LEU A 160 -4.12 -14.66 6.50
N ARG A 161 -3.79 -15.42 5.46
CA ARG A 161 -3.79 -16.89 5.47
C ARG A 161 -2.59 -17.50 6.19
N PHE A 162 -1.64 -16.68 6.63
CA PHE A 162 -0.40 -17.11 7.29
C PHE A 162 -0.34 -16.63 8.75
N PRO A 163 -0.96 -17.33 9.70
CA PRO A 163 -1.06 -16.90 11.11
C PRO A 163 0.30 -16.67 11.77
N VAL A 164 1.32 -17.43 11.37
CA VAL A 164 2.70 -17.25 11.88
C VAL A 164 3.25 -15.88 11.53
N TRP A 165 2.85 -15.31 10.38
CA TRP A 165 3.26 -13.99 9.95
C TRP A 165 2.44 -12.87 10.58
N SER A 166 1.14 -13.10 10.77
CA SER A 166 0.20 -12.09 11.25
C SER A 166 0.04 -12.02 12.77
N ARG A 167 0.47 -13.04 13.51
CA ARG A 167 0.34 -13.06 14.98
C ARG A 167 1.20 -12.01 15.66
N ASN A 168 0.75 -11.57 16.83
CA ASN A 168 1.57 -10.74 17.71
C ASN A 168 2.82 -11.51 18.14
N VAL A 169 3.95 -10.84 18.14
CA VAL A 169 5.22 -11.31 18.70
C VAL A 169 5.54 -10.38 19.86
N ASN A 170 5.61 -10.95 21.05
CA ASN A 170 6.05 -10.25 22.24
C ASN A 170 7.57 -10.03 22.20
#